data_9a832a6ffef728b9ecd953e0c1dce908
#
_entry.id   9a832a6ffef728b9ecd953e0c1dce908
#
_cell.length_a   1.000
_cell.length_b   1.000
_cell.length_c   1.000
_cell.angle_alpha   90.00
_cell.angle_beta   90.00
_cell.angle_gamma   90.00
#
_symmetry.space_group_name_H-M   'P 1'
#
loop_
_entity.id
_entity.type
_entity.pdbx_description
1 polymer ?
#
loop_
_entity_poly.entity_id
_entity_poly.type
_entity_poly.pdbx_seq_one_letter_code
_entity_poly.pdbx_strand_id
1 'polypeptide(L)'
;METEYVYRMLNLLTELPLQQGELDEFTLNAKQVVLSGMTESQQELEEIHQFLKRHFTEVNLTKFQPVQQQLFFQFDIHLSELVQ
;
A
#
# COMPACT_ATOMS: atom_id res chain seq x y z
N MET A 1 -10.34 -18.19 -4.86
CA MET A 1 -10.98 -17.43 -5.83
C MET A 1 -10.58 -16.02 -5.80
N GLU A 2 -10.71 -15.39 -6.92
CA GLU A 2 -10.29 -14.01 -7.02
C GLU A 2 -11.07 -13.10 -6.13
N THR A 3 -12.32 -13.42 -5.93
CA THR A 3 -13.16 -12.58 -5.10
C THR A 3 -12.66 -12.54 -3.66
N GLU A 4 -12.25 -13.68 -3.15
CA GLU A 4 -11.73 -13.74 -1.81
C GLU A 4 -10.45 -12.94 -1.69
N TYR A 5 -9.61 -12.99 -2.69
CA TYR A 5 -8.41 -12.26 -2.72
C TYR A 5 -8.70 -10.78 -2.62
N VAL A 6 -9.65 -10.28 -3.39
CA VAL A 6 -9.99 -8.86 -3.39
C VAL A 6 -10.51 -8.46 -2.02
N TYR A 7 -11.37 -9.26 -1.42
CA TYR A 7 -11.90 -8.93 -0.10
C TYR A 7 -10.78 -8.89 0.95
N ARG A 8 -9.86 -9.82 0.91
CA ARG A 8 -8.77 -9.81 1.84
C ARG A 8 -7.96 -8.57 1.67
N MET A 9 -7.67 -8.21 0.42
CA MET A 9 -6.88 -7.03 0.14
C MET A 9 -7.57 -5.78 0.65
N LEU A 10 -8.88 -5.66 0.39
CA LEU A 10 -9.60 -4.49 0.84
C LEU A 10 -9.63 -4.40 2.35
N ASN A 11 -9.79 -5.53 3.02
CA ASN A 11 -9.78 -5.54 4.47
C ASN A 11 -8.44 -5.10 5.02
N LEU A 12 -7.36 -5.55 4.41
CA LEU A 12 -6.04 -5.13 4.84
C LEU A 12 -5.86 -3.63 4.68
N LEU A 13 -6.37 -3.09 3.59
CA LEU A 13 -6.22 -1.66 3.36
C LEU A 13 -6.94 -0.83 4.40
N THR A 14 -8.01 -1.35 4.98
CA THR A 14 -8.70 -0.60 6.02
C THR A 14 -7.90 -0.57 7.31
N GLU A 15 -6.88 -1.41 7.43
CA GLU A 15 -6.07 -1.46 8.64
C GLU A 15 -4.74 -0.74 8.48
N LEU A 16 -4.54 -0.06 7.36
CA LEU A 16 -3.31 0.69 7.19
C LEU A 16 -3.18 1.76 8.25
N PRO A 17 -1.99 1.98 8.79
CA PRO A 17 -1.80 2.98 9.82
C PRO A 17 -1.77 4.41 9.26
N LEU A 18 -2.90 4.82 8.68
CA LEU A 18 -3.03 6.15 8.15
C LEU A 18 -3.59 7.05 9.24
N GLN A 19 -2.83 8.04 9.63
CA GLN A 19 -3.32 8.95 10.65
C GLN A 19 -3.75 10.26 10.02
N GLN A 20 -2.83 10.93 9.35
CA GLN A 20 -3.15 12.18 8.71
C GLN A 20 -3.14 12.02 7.19
N GLY A 21 -2.65 10.92 6.72
CA GLY A 21 -2.56 10.70 5.29
C GLY A 21 -3.80 10.07 4.72
N GLU A 22 -3.79 9.84 3.43
CA GLU A 22 -4.91 9.20 2.78
C GLU A 22 -4.45 8.49 1.53
N LEU A 23 -5.20 7.48 1.13
CA LEU A 23 -4.92 6.76 -0.09
C LEU A 23 -5.60 7.46 -1.25
N ASP A 24 -4.89 7.61 -2.35
CA ASP A 24 -5.44 8.23 -3.54
C ASP A 24 -5.89 7.20 -4.55
N GLU A 25 -5.11 6.19 -4.76
CA GLU A 25 -5.39 5.23 -5.79
C GLU A 25 -5.02 3.83 -5.38
N PHE A 26 -5.79 2.88 -5.86
CA PHE A 26 -5.53 1.48 -5.61
C PHE A 26 -5.91 0.74 -6.88
N THR A 27 -4.97 0.05 -7.48
CA THR A 27 -5.20 -0.71 -8.70
C THR A 27 -4.74 -2.14 -8.49
N LEU A 28 -5.61 -3.07 -8.83
CA LEU A 28 -5.25 -4.48 -8.75
C LEU A 28 -5.31 -5.04 -10.16
N ASN A 29 -4.19 -5.56 -10.65
CA ASN A 29 -4.14 -6.08 -11.97
C ASN A 29 -3.35 -7.37 -11.95
N ALA A 30 -4.02 -8.48 -12.22
CA ALA A 30 -3.39 -9.80 -12.17
C ALA A 30 -2.80 -10.00 -10.78
N LYS A 31 -1.50 -10.09 -10.67
CA LYS A 31 -0.87 -10.33 -9.38
C LYS A 31 -0.11 -9.10 -8.90
N GLN A 32 -0.51 -7.95 -9.37
CA GLN A 32 0.21 -6.75 -9.00
C GLN A 32 -0.77 -5.72 -8.45
N VAL A 33 -0.39 -5.10 -7.35
CA VAL A 33 -1.18 -4.04 -6.74
C VAL A 33 -0.36 -2.79 -6.76
N VAL A 34 -0.94 -1.70 -7.22
CA VAL A 34 -0.29 -0.40 -7.15
C VAL A 34 -1.12 0.44 -6.20
N LEU A 35 -0.47 0.96 -5.18
CA LEU A 35 -1.13 1.70 -4.13
C LEU A 35 -0.45 3.03 -3.97
N SER A 36 -1.17 4.10 -4.08
CA SER A 36 -0.56 5.42 -3.91
C SER A 36 -1.38 6.29 -2.99
N GLY A 37 -0.76 7.29 -2.45
CA GLY A 37 -1.43 8.20 -1.54
C GLY A 37 -0.50 9.28 -1.05
N MET A 38 -0.93 9.93 0.02
CA MET A 38 -0.18 11.00 0.63
C MET A 38 -0.06 10.77 2.12
N THR A 39 1.07 11.12 2.67
CA THR A 39 1.22 11.13 4.13
C THR A 39 1.71 12.49 4.55
N GLU A 40 1.60 12.78 5.83
CA GLU A 40 2.06 14.05 6.34
C GLU A 40 3.47 13.98 6.86
N SER A 41 4.00 12.82 7.11
CA SER A 41 5.34 12.69 7.63
C SER A 41 6.01 11.45 7.09
N GLN A 42 7.32 11.46 7.17
CA GLN A 42 8.11 10.33 6.76
C GLN A 42 7.87 9.16 7.71
N GLN A 43 7.60 9.45 8.96
CA GLN A 43 7.34 8.41 9.93
C GLN A 43 6.04 7.66 9.59
N GLU A 44 5.02 8.39 9.19
CA GLU A 44 3.77 7.77 8.80
C GLU A 44 3.99 6.86 7.59
N LEU A 45 4.77 7.33 6.62
CA LEU A 45 5.07 6.53 5.44
C LEU A 45 5.82 5.27 5.84
N GLU A 46 6.75 5.39 6.75
CA GLU A 46 7.53 4.25 7.20
C GLU A 46 6.63 3.21 7.88
N GLU A 47 5.65 3.66 8.64
CA GLU A 47 4.73 2.75 9.29
C GLU A 47 3.87 2.01 8.28
N ILE A 48 3.45 2.69 7.23
CA ILE A 48 2.70 2.05 6.16
C ILE A 48 3.57 1.01 5.48
N HIS A 49 4.82 1.36 5.21
CA HIS A 49 5.73 0.45 4.55
C HIS A 49 5.95 -0.81 5.39
N GLN A 50 6.15 -0.64 6.69
CA GLN A 50 6.36 -1.78 7.57
C GLN A 50 5.10 -2.65 7.66
N PHE A 51 3.94 -2.02 7.67
CA PHE A 51 2.69 -2.76 7.69
C PHE A 51 2.58 -3.62 6.44
N LEU A 52 2.87 -3.05 5.27
CA LEU A 52 2.77 -3.78 4.03
C LEU A 52 3.78 -4.92 3.98
N LYS A 53 4.97 -4.68 4.48
CA LYS A 53 6.00 -5.70 4.49
C LYS A 53 5.66 -6.88 5.40
N ARG A 54 4.83 -6.66 6.39
CA ARG A 54 4.42 -7.75 7.27
C ARG A 54 3.40 -8.64 6.60
N HIS A 55 2.65 -8.12 5.64
CA HIS A 55 1.57 -8.86 5.02
C HIS A 55 1.87 -9.35 3.61
N PHE A 56 2.90 -8.83 2.98
CA PHE A 56 3.24 -9.20 1.61
C PHE A 56 4.73 -9.45 1.50
N THR A 57 5.10 -10.34 0.59
CA THR A 57 6.50 -10.68 0.47
C THR A 57 7.27 -9.72 -0.41
N GLU A 58 6.63 -9.13 -1.40
CA GLU A 58 7.32 -8.21 -2.28
C GLU A 58 6.64 -6.87 -2.30
N VAL A 59 7.22 -5.90 -1.62
CA VAL A 59 6.67 -4.55 -1.52
C VAL A 59 7.77 -3.59 -1.89
N ASN A 60 7.53 -2.79 -2.91
CA ASN A 60 8.52 -1.82 -3.37
C ASN A 60 7.95 -0.42 -3.38
N LEU A 61 8.69 0.50 -2.79
CA LEU A 61 8.31 1.91 -2.82
C LEU A 61 8.87 2.46 -4.12
N THR A 62 8.01 2.66 -5.11
CA THR A 62 8.45 3.05 -6.43
C THR A 62 8.46 4.55 -6.64
N LYS A 63 7.68 5.30 -5.89
CA LYS A 63 7.69 6.74 -5.97
C LYS A 63 7.59 7.34 -4.58
N PHE A 64 8.33 8.40 -4.37
CA PHE A 64 8.34 9.04 -3.08
C PHE A 64 8.78 10.48 -3.34
N GLN A 65 7.93 11.42 -3.09
CA GLN A 65 8.26 12.78 -3.45
C GLN A 65 7.46 13.78 -2.64
N PRO A 66 8.11 14.82 -2.17
CA PRO A 66 7.40 15.87 -1.44
C PRO A 66 6.50 16.64 -2.38
N VAL A 67 5.27 16.92 -1.93
CA VAL A 67 4.34 17.71 -2.68
C VAL A 67 3.75 18.71 -1.70
N GLN A 68 4.21 19.93 -1.78
CA GLN A 68 3.85 20.96 -0.82
C GLN A 68 4.27 20.50 0.57
N GLN A 69 3.37 20.31 1.47
CA GLN A 69 3.73 19.91 2.82
C GLN A 69 3.40 18.47 3.12
N GLN A 70 3.22 17.70 2.08
CA GLN A 70 2.90 16.28 2.25
C GLN A 70 3.88 15.46 1.45
N LEU A 71 3.82 14.15 1.63
CA LEU A 71 4.67 13.23 0.90
C LEU A 71 3.79 12.32 0.06
N PHE A 72 4.01 12.37 -1.24
CA PHE A 72 3.33 11.46 -2.14
C PHE A 72 4.12 10.17 -2.19
N PHE A 73 3.43 9.04 -2.17
CA PHE A 73 4.10 7.75 -2.23
C PHE A 73 3.36 6.82 -3.17
N GLN A 74 4.08 5.86 -3.69
CA GLN A 74 3.49 4.79 -4.46
C GLN A 74 4.21 3.49 -4.16
N PHE A 75 3.45 2.48 -3.80
CA PHE A 75 3.98 1.15 -3.56
C PHE A 75 3.53 0.22 -4.68
N ASP A 76 4.45 -0.67 -5.05
CA ASP A 76 4.16 -1.69 -6.03
C ASP A 76 4.28 -3.00 -5.27
N ILE A 77 3.19 -3.73 -5.15
CA ILE A 77 3.14 -4.96 -4.37
C ILE A 77 2.88 -6.13 -5.31
N HIS A 78 3.77 -7.09 -5.27
CA HIS A 78 3.61 -8.27 -6.12
C HIS A 78 2.98 -9.39 -5.28
N LEU A 79 1.83 -9.86 -5.70
CA LEU A 79 1.13 -10.89 -4.99
C LEU A 79 1.51 -12.22 -5.59
N SER A 80 2.57 -12.79 -5.12
CA SER A 80 2.94 -14.03 -5.66
C SER A 80 2.07 -15.03 -5.03
N GLU A 81 2.09 -16.08 -4.95
CA GLU A 81 1.32 -16.97 -4.44
C GLU A 81 0.65 -16.79 -3.35
N LEU A 82 -0.02 -16.63 -3.19
CA LEU A 82 -0.67 -16.37 -2.13
C LEU A 82 -0.92 -17.34 -1.43
N VAL A 83 -0.85 -17.61 -1.21
CA VAL A 83 -0.90 -18.27 -0.47
C VAL A 83 -1.42 -18.63 0.35
N GLN A 84 -1.55 -18.89 0.56
CA GLN A 84 -1.92 -19.23 1.25
C GLN A 84 -2.11 -19.16 2.01
#